data_cd158c0e9cc719b8837dc6fb6faf45e3
#
_entry.id   cd158c0e9cc719b8837dc6fb6faf45e3
#
_cell.length_a   1.000
_cell.length_b   1.000
_cell.length_c   1.000
_cell.angle_alpha   90.00
_cell.angle_beta   90.00
_cell.angle_gamma   90.00
#
_symmetry.space_group_name_H-M   'P 1'
#
loop_
_entity.id
_entity.type
_entity.pdbx_description
1 polymer ?
#
loop_
_entity_poly.entity_id
_entity_poly.type
_entity_poly.pdbx_seq_one_letter_code
_entity_poly.pdbx_strand_id
1 'polypeptide(L)'
;MKILKLFNNYMTKVGEHITLDIIGTKKEYDPVFFEKLVYKIAKIAKVTVLQISKYKFEPQGFTLVALLAESHISFHTFPEKGIISFDFFTCAKISPSVALEVIKDEIEHTHIIKKQFNRDTVDLYHDNYSSPGLKKSYVVNKVIENFKSKVGQHIEILELEQFGKALFIDNEIQVAESDEHLYSSTFVNSGLKLNSNKEKAAIIGGGDGGVARECILKNFGFIDWFELDPEVVDVCDKHIGTIGNKATEKNSVKCIWGDAFESIKAIKDDTYDQIFVDLNDDQYCIDLAANNMN
;
A
#
# COMPACT_ATOMS: atom_id res chain seq x y z
N MET A 1 20.25 -21.32 -13.96
CA MET A 1 19.04 -20.72 -14.55
C MET A 1 17.84 -21.68 -14.51
N LYS A 2 17.62 -22.40 -13.39
CA LYS A 2 16.50 -23.35 -13.24
C LYS A 2 15.80 -23.28 -11.86
N ILE A 3 16.19 -22.35 -10.98
CA ILE A 3 15.61 -22.22 -9.63
C ILE A 3 14.54 -21.09 -9.56
N LEU A 4 14.52 -20.16 -10.53
CA LEU A 4 13.56 -19.04 -10.56
C LEU A 4 12.18 -19.37 -11.18
N LYS A 5 11.92 -20.62 -11.61
CA LYS A 5 10.65 -21.02 -12.22
C LYS A 5 9.66 -21.71 -11.27
N LEU A 6 9.99 -21.84 -9.97
CA LEU A 6 9.15 -22.54 -8.99
C LEU A 6 8.39 -21.61 -8.03
N PHE A 7 8.50 -20.28 -8.17
CA PHE A 7 7.81 -19.32 -7.32
C PHE A 7 6.56 -18.67 -7.94
N ASN A 8 6.20 -19.02 -9.16
CA ASN A 8 4.94 -18.57 -9.76
C ASN A 8 3.85 -19.64 -9.55
N ASN A 9 2.91 -19.31 -8.71
CA ASN A 9 1.67 -19.98 -8.33
C ASN A 9 1.74 -20.68 -6.97
N TYR A 10 1.36 -19.93 -5.99
CA TYR A 10 0.63 -20.24 -4.76
C TYR A 10 1.03 -19.19 -3.72
N MET A 11 0.18 -18.19 -3.51
CA MET A 11 0.13 -17.53 -2.21
C MET A 11 -0.22 -18.61 -1.20
N THR A 12 0.80 -19.21 -0.60
CA THR A 12 0.60 -20.21 0.44
C THR A 12 0.35 -19.46 1.73
N LYS A 13 -0.92 -19.37 2.11
CA LYS A 13 -1.30 -18.97 3.45
C LYS A 13 -0.55 -19.85 4.44
N VAL A 14 0.45 -19.28 5.12
CA VAL A 14 1.24 -19.97 6.15
C VAL A 14 0.40 -20.18 7.39
N GLY A 15 -0.54 -19.28 7.69
CA GLY A 15 -1.45 -19.38 8.79
C GLY A 15 -2.12 -18.06 9.15
N GLU A 16 -3.06 -18.11 10.08
CA GLU A 16 -3.70 -16.95 10.67
C GLU A 16 -3.26 -16.77 12.12
N HIS A 17 -3.14 -15.54 12.54
CA HIS A 17 -2.75 -15.16 13.88
C HIS A 17 -3.76 -14.16 14.46
N ILE A 18 -4.28 -14.44 15.65
CA ILE A 18 -5.12 -13.51 16.41
C ILE A 18 -4.45 -13.22 17.75
N THR A 19 -4.43 -11.96 18.14
CA THR A 19 -4.09 -11.55 19.49
C THR A 19 -5.29 -10.84 20.11
N LEU A 20 -5.56 -11.10 21.39
CA LEU A 20 -6.59 -10.43 22.16
C LEU A 20 -5.98 -9.89 23.45
N ASP A 21 -6.19 -8.61 23.73
CA ASP A 21 -5.97 -8.04 25.04
C ASP A 21 -7.33 -7.87 25.72
N ILE A 22 -7.57 -8.68 26.74
CA ILE A 22 -8.82 -8.77 27.50
C ILE A 22 -8.66 -7.86 28.72
N ILE A 23 -9.43 -6.78 28.77
CA ILE A 23 -9.24 -5.69 29.72
C ILE A 23 -10.41 -5.63 30.73
N GLY A 24 -10.11 -5.29 31.96
CA GLY A 24 -11.08 -5.11 33.02
C GLY A 24 -11.50 -6.41 33.70
N THR A 25 -10.62 -7.42 33.65
CA THR A 25 -10.82 -8.66 34.40
C THR A 25 -10.60 -8.40 35.89
N LYS A 26 -11.64 -8.58 36.70
CA LYS A 26 -11.58 -8.47 38.16
C LYS A 26 -11.41 -9.81 38.86
N LYS A 27 -11.81 -10.87 38.19
CA LYS A 27 -11.74 -12.24 38.67
C LYS A 27 -10.37 -12.83 38.41
N GLU A 28 -9.78 -13.41 39.45
CA GLU A 28 -8.60 -14.26 39.25
C GLU A 28 -9.04 -15.65 38.76
N TYR A 29 -8.40 -16.07 37.70
CA TYR A 29 -8.58 -17.37 37.09
C TYR A 29 -7.34 -18.24 37.36
N ASP A 30 -7.56 -19.47 37.79
CA ASP A 30 -6.48 -20.41 38.06
C ASP A 30 -5.92 -21.04 36.77
N PRO A 31 -4.73 -21.62 36.81
CA PRO A 31 -4.14 -22.27 35.63
C PRO A 31 -4.98 -23.41 35.03
N VAL A 32 -5.81 -24.10 35.89
CA VAL A 32 -6.66 -25.19 35.40
C VAL A 32 -7.83 -24.68 34.57
N PHE A 33 -8.33 -23.49 34.89
CA PHE A 33 -9.34 -22.82 34.09
C PHE A 33 -8.82 -22.58 32.64
N PHE A 34 -7.61 -22.05 32.49
CA PHE A 34 -7.04 -21.77 31.20
C PHE A 34 -6.68 -23.04 30.40
N GLU A 35 -6.28 -24.12 31.08
CA GLU A 35 -6.11 -25.41 30.41
C GLU A 35 -7.44 -25.90 29.81
N LYS A 36 -8.53 -25.81 30.56
CA LYS A 36 -9.86 -26.18 30.04
C LYS A 36 -10.27 -25.27 28.88
N LEU A 37 -9.96 -23.98 28.98
CA LEU A 37 -10.25 -23.02 27.94
C LEU A 37 -9.46 -23.31 26.64
N VAL A 38 -8.17 -23.67 26.74
CA VAL A 38 -7.36 -24.14 25.59
C VAL A 38 -8.01 -25.33 24.91
N TYR A 39 -8.42 -26.35 25.66
CA TYR A 39 -9.06 -27.51 25.05
C TYR A 39 -10.43 -27.20 24.42
N LYS A 40 -11.19 -26.25 25.02
CA LYS A 40 -12.45 -25.78 24.44
C LYS A 40 -12.23 -25.07 23.11
N ILE A 41 -11.26 -24.14 23.07
CA ILE A 41 -10.86 -23.43 21.83
C ILE A 41 -10.34 -24.42 20.78
N ALA A 42 -9.42 -25.31 21.17
CA ALA A 42 -8.83 -26.31 20.28
C ALA A 42 -9.89 -27.20 19.62
N LYS A 43 -10.90 -27.63 20.37
CA LYS A 43 -12.03 -28.43 19.86
C LYS A 43 -12.82 -27.67 18.78
N ILE A 44 -13.11 -26.39 19.00
CA ILE A 44 -13.88 -25.55 18.06
C ILE A 44 -13.04 -25.24 16.82
N ALA A 45 -11.76 -24.89 17.02
CA ALA A 45 -10.82 -24.58 15.94
C ALA A 45 -10.37 -25.84 15.19
N LYS A 46 -10.72 -27.05 15.67
CA LYS A 46 -10.28 -28.36 15.15
C LYS A 46 -8.76 -28.45 15.05
N VAL A 47 -8.08 -28.06 16.12
CA VAL A 47 -6.62 -28.18 16.28
C VAL A 47 -6.29 -29.17 17.40
N THR A 48 -5.09 -29.73 17.35
CA THR A 48 -4.64 -30.79 18.24
C THR A 48 -3.67 -30.28 19.27
N VAL A 49 -4.04 -30.34 20.56
CA VAL A 49 -3.14 -29.98 21.68
C VAL A 49 -2.12 -31.12 21.88
N LEU A 50 -0.84 -30.81 21.75
CA LEU A 50 0.27 -31.75 21.94
C LEU A 50 0.84 -31.65 23.36
N GLN A 51 1.04 -30.44 23.86
CA GLN A 51 1.64 -30.18 25.16
C GLN A 51 1.17 -28.84 25.72
N ILE A 52 1.07 -28.74 27.05
CA ILE A 52 0.82 -27.47 27.76
C ILE A 52 1.97 -27.27 28.75
N SER A 53 2.60 -26.08 28.67
CA SER A 53 3.57 -25.60 29.64
C SER A 53 2.99 -24.40 30.36
N LYS A 54 3.27 -24.29 31.63
CA LYS A 54 2.76 -23.19 32.49
C LYS A 54 3.77 -22.79 33.54
N TYR A 55 3.73 -21.50 33.89
CA TYR A 55 4.57 -20.94 34.93
C TYR A 55 3.77 -19.91 35.73
N LYS A 56 3.83 -20.01 37.04
CA LYS A 56 3.20 -19.06 37.99
C LYS A 56 4.26 -18.11 38.50
N PHE A 57 3.98 -16.81 38.43
CA PHE A 57 4.89 -15.78 38.93
C PHE A 57 4.55 -15.41 40.38
N GLU A 58 5.56 -14.98 41.12
CA GLU A 58 5.41 -14.39 42.46
C GLU A 58 5.54 -12.87 42.34
N PRO A 59 4.67 -12.07 43.00
CA PRO A 59 3.59 -12.49 43.87
C PRO A 59 2.30 -12.90 43.15
N GLN A 60 2.15 -12.66 41.85
CA GLN A 60 0.92 -12.93 41.08
C GLN A 60 1.16 -13.04 39.60
N GLY A 61 0.15 -13.49 38.85
CA GLY A 61 0.21 -13.68 37.42
C GLY A 61 0.72 -15.06 37.02
N PHE A 62 0.40 -15.47 35.80
CA PHE A 62 0.92 -16.71 35.26
C PHE A 62 0.96 -16.65 33.73
N THR A 63 1.76 -17.54 33.13
CA THR A 63 1.84 -17.78 31.70
C THR A 63 1.50 -19.23 31.42
N LEU A 64 0.70 -19.46 30.37
CA LEU A 64 0.43 -20.76 29.80
C LEU A 64 0.72 -20.72 28.30
N VAL A 65 1.42 -21.74 27.80
CA VAL A 65 1.63 -21.95 26.37
C VAL A 65 1.24 -23.38 26.02
N ALA A 66 0.33 -23.51 25.08
CA ALA A 66 -0.08 -24.78 24.51
C ALA A 66 0.56 -24.95 23.13
N LEU A 67 1.40 -25.98 23.00
CA LEU A 67 1.90 -26.43 21.70
C LEU A 67 0.77 -27.21 21.00
N LEU A 68 0.48 -26.82 19.78
CA LEU A 68 -0.48 -27.48 18.91
C LEU A 68 0.26 -28.16 17.74
N ALA A 69 -0.32 -29.20 17.19
CA ALA A 69 0.18 -29.77 15.92
C ALA A 69 0.15 -28.73 14.80
N GLU A 70 -0.76 -27.75 14.89
CA GLU A 70 -0.99 -26.71 13.92
C GLU A 70 -0.42 -25.33 14.34
N SER A 71 0.32 -25.22 15.44
CA SER A 71 1.13 -24.12 15.96
C SER A 71 1.03 -23.90 17.48
N HIS A 72 0.35 -22.85 18.01
CA HIS A 72 0.30 -22.60 19.47
C HIS A 72 -0.88 -21.72 19.90
N ILE A 73 -1.22 -21.83 21.19
CA ILE A 73 -2.06 -20.88 21.95
C ILE A 73 -1.28 -20.44 23.17
N SER A 74 -1.32 -19.15 23.52
CA SER A 74 -0.78 -18.68 24.79
C SER A 74 -1.76 -17.78 25.56
N PHE A 75 -1.61 -17.78 26.88
CA PHE A 75 -2.24 -16.86 27.81
C PHE A 75 -1.20 -16.27 28.75
N HIS A 76 -1.25 -14.96 28.96
CA HIS A 76 -0.44 -14.22 29.92
C HIS A 76 -1.38 -13.38 30.79
N THR A 77 -1.32 -13.55 32.09
CA THR A 77 -2.19 -12.80 33.01
C THR A 77 -1.41 -11.74 33.77
N PHE A 78 -2.01 -10.55 33.86
CA PHE A 78 -1.48 -9.39 34.57
C PHE A 78 -2.54 -8.91 35.56
N PRO A 79 -2.73 -9.60 36.71
CA PRO A 79 -3.82 -9.30 37.66
C PRO A 79 -3.75 -7.87 38.18
N GLU A 80 -2.54 -7.31 38.39
CA GLU A 80 -2.31 -5.94 38.82
C GLU A 80 -2.83 -4.88 37.85
N LYS A 81 -3.00 -5.25 36.59
CA LYS A 81 -3.51 -4.38 35.51
C LYS A 81 -4.95 -4.73 35.13
N GLY A 82 -5.48 -5.85 35.63
CA GLY A 82 -6.76 -6.39 35.16
C GLY A 82 -6.75 -6.77 33.71
N ILE A 83 -5.61 -7.31 33.19
CA ILE A 83 -5.40 -7.65 31.79
C ILE A 83 -5.04 -9.11 31.64
N ILE A 84 -5.61 -9.75 30.62
CA ILE A 84 -5.16 -11.07 30.12
C ILE A 84 -4.84 -10.90 28.64
N SER A 85 -3.59 -11.19 28.24
CA SER A 85 -3.20 -11.25 26.86
C SER A 85 -3.30 -12.68 26.35
N PHE A 86 -3.94 -12.83 25.20
CA PHE A 86 -4.15 -14.10 24.50
C PHE A 86 -3.56 -14.03 23.10
N ASP A 87 -2.98 -15.13 22.70
CA ASP A 87 -2.35 -15.29 21.38
C ASP A 87 -2.70 -16.66 20.82
N PHE A 88 -3.17 -16.70 19.57
CA PHE A 88 -3.46 -17.93 18.85
C PHE A 88 -2.99 -17.82 17.39
N PHE A 89 -1.94 -18.54 17.09
CA PHE A 89 -1.47 -18.75 15.72
C PHE A 89 -1.81 -20.16 15.27
N THR A 90 -2.32 -20.31 14.04
CA THR A 90 -2.59 -21.64 13.46
C THR A 90 -2.52 -21.65 11.94
N CYS A 91 -2.02 -22.76 11.38
CA CYS A 91 -2.10 -23.08 9.96
C CYS A 91 -3.34 -23.97 9.62
N ALA A 92 -4.24 -24.18 10.58
CA ALA A 92 -5.46 -24.94 10.37
C ALA A 92 -6.44 -24.23 9.43
N LYS A 93 -7.40 -24.99 8.88
CA LYS A 93 -8.43 -24.44 7.97
C LYS A 93 -9.44 -23.52 8.66
N ILE A 94 -9.65 -23.69 9.94
CA ILE A 94 -10.59 -22.87 10.74
C ILE A 94 -9.83 -21.67 11.27
N SER A 95 -10.36 -20.48 11.03
CA SER A 95 -9.76 -19.23 11.50
C SER A 95 -9.63 -19.22 13.04
N PRO A 96 -8.49 -18.78 13.59
CA PRO A 96 -8.31 -18.64 15.03
C PRO A 96 -9.27 -17.64 15.66
N SER A 97 -9.97 -16.81 14.89
CA SER A 97 -10.95 -15.86 15.40
C SER A 97 -12.15 -16.49 16.09
N VAL A 98 -12.38 -17.81 15.93
CA VAL A 98 -13.38 -18.55 16.73
C VAL A 98 -13.10 -18.52 18.23
N ALA A 99 -11.83 -18.28 18.63
CA ALA A 99 -11.45 -18.13 20.04
C ALA A 99 -12.09 -16.89 20.70
N LEU A 100 -12.36 -15.83 19.92
CA LEU A 100 -12.94 -14.59 20.45
C LEU A 100 -14.29 -14.82 21.14
N GLU A 101 -15.19 -15.56 20.51
CA GLU A 101 -16.52 -15.82 21.09
C GLU A 101 -16.41 -16.70 22.34
N VAL A 102 -15.54 -17.71 22.30
CA VAL A 102 -15.29 -18.56 23.49
C VAL A 102 -14.74 -17.73 24.65
N ILE A 103 -13.82 -16.80 24.38
CA ILE A 103 -13.21 -15.94 25.41
C ILE A 103 -14.23 -14.95 25.96
N LYS A 104 -15.07 -14.36 25.13
CA LYS A 104 -16.15 -13.45 25.55
C LYS A 104 -17.13 -14.16 26.55
N ASP A 105 -17.43 -15.42 26.28
CA ASP A 105 -18.37 -16.17 27.11
C ASP A 105 -17.76 -16.62 28.45
N GLU A 106 -16.45 -16.88 28.48
CA GLU A 106 -15.80 -17.53 29.64
C GLU A 106 -15.02 -16.58 30.54
N ILE A 107 -14.56 -15.44 30.01
CA ILE A 107 -13.74 -14.48 30.76
C ILE A 107 -14.51 -13.18 30.98
N GLU A 108 -14.66 -12.78 32.25
CA GLU A 108 -15.20 -11.46 32.59
C GLU A 108 -14.30 -10.36 32.03
N HIS A 109 -14.90 -9.40 31.35
CA HIS A 109 -14.17 -8.29 30.73
C HIS A 109 -15.04 -7.05 30.57
N THR A 110 -14.41 -5.88 30.47
CA THR A 110 -15.07 -4.62 30.08
C THR A 110 -14.84 -4.33 28.62
N HIS A 111 -13.68 -4.71 28.07
CA HIS A 111 -13.29 -4.47 26.68
C HIS A 111 -12.32 -5.53 26.18
N ILE A 112 -12.35 -5.83 24.88
CA ILE A 112 -11.38 -6.71 24.22
C ILE A 112 -10.81 -5.97 23.01
N ILE A 113 -9.49 -5.79 22.99
CA ILE A 113 -8.76 -5.30 21.81
C ILE A 113 -8.35 -6.52 20.99
N LYS A 114 -8.88 -6.61 19.76
CA LYS A 114 -8.55 -7.67 18.82
C LYS A 114 -7.62 -7.15 17.74
N LYS A 115 -6.55 -7.89 17.46
CA LYS A 115 -5.75 -7.75 16.25
C LYS A 115 -5.71 -9.11 15.55
N GLN A 116 -5.78 -9.10 14.21
CA GLN A 116 -5.73 -10.32 13.39
C GLN A 116 -4.92 -10.03 12.14
N PHE A 117 -4.03 -10.94 11.80
CA PHE A 117 -3.20 -10.83 10.61
C PHE A 117 -2.97 -12.21 10.01
N ASN A 118 -2.90 -12.24 8.69
CA ASN A 118 -2.48 -13.42 7.96
C ASN A 118 -0.95 -13.47 7.98
N ARG A 119 -0.40 -14.64 8.21
CA ARG A 119 1.01 -14.93 7.97
C ARG A 119 1.11 -15.55 6.58
N ASP A 120 1.01 -14.70 5.58
CA ASP A 120 1.16 -15.05 4.19
C ASP A 120 2.55 -14.65 3.72
N THR A 121 2.99 -15.22 2.62
CA THR A 121 4.20 -14.79 1.92
C THR A 121 3.91 -13.57 1.04
N VAL A 122 3.08 -12.66 1.53
CA VAL A 122 2.68 -11.46 0.79
C VAL A 122 3.63 -10.35 1.19
N ASP A 123 4.40 -9.85 0.23
CA ASP A 123 5.17 -8.63 0.41
C ASP A 123 4.20 -7.44 0.39
N LEU A 124 4.05 -6.80 1.55
CA LEU A 124 3.32 -5.54 1.67
C LEU A 124 4.28 -4.39 1.41
N TYR A 125 4.04 -3.68 0.34
CA TYR A 125 4.69 -2.41 0.07
C TYR A 125 3.96 -1.29 0.83
N HIS A 126 4.69 -0.54 1.64
CA HIS A 126 4.14 0.57 2.41
C HIS A 126 4.35 1.88 1.65
N ASP A 127 3.27 2.51 1.30
CA ASP A 127 3.26 3.82 0.65
C ASP A 127 3.64 4.91 1.67
N ASN A 128 4.55 5.80 1.30
CA ASN A 128 4.97 6.94 2.11
C ASN A 128 3.97 8.10 2.10
N TYR A 129 2.91 8.02 1.28
CA TYR A 129 1.89 9.04 1.24
C TYR A 129 1.39 9.33 2.66
N SER A 130 1.70 10.53 3.15
CA SER A 130 1.43 10.93 4.53
C SER A 130 0.16 11.76 4.62
N SER A 131 -0.90 11.12 5.07
CA SER A 131 -2.04 11.85 5.61
C SER A 131 -2.20 11.48 7.07
N PRO A 132 -2.43 12.44 7.99
CA PRO A 132 -2.56 12.12 9.41
C PRO A 132 -3.58 11.01 9.65
N GLY A 133 -3.14 9.89 10.25
CA GLY A 133 -3.99 8.74 10.55
C GLY A 133 -4.24 7.77 9.40
N LEU A 134 -3.71 8.01 8.19
CA LEU A 134 -3.80 7.10 7.06
C LEU A 134 -2.46 6.39 6.81
N LYS A 135 -2.53 5.07 6.68
CA LYS A 135 -1.43 4.25 6.15
C LYS A 135 -1.96 3.44 4.99
N LYS A 136 -1.30 3.53 3.83
CA LYS A 136 -1.61 2.71 2.66
C LYS A 136 -0.59 1.59 2.54
N SER A 137 -1.04 0.41 2.12
CA SER A 137 -0.17 -0.72 1.83
C SER A 137 -0.75 -1.51 0.67
N TYR A 138 0.12 -1.96 -0.22
CA TYR A 138 -0.24 -2.70 -1.42
C TYR A 138 0.34 -4.11 -1.35
N VAL A 139 -0.41 -5.09 -1.84
CA VAL A 139 0.08 -6.45 -2.08
C VAL A 139 0.87 -6.45 -3.38
N VAL A 140 2.15 -6.76 -3.29
CA VAL A 140 3.06 -6.80 -4.43
C VAL A 140 3.21 -8.24 -4.91
N ASN A 141 2.81 -8.50 -6.15
CA ASN A 141 3.02 -9.78 -6.81
C ASN A 141 4.44 -9.89 -7.39
N LYS A 142 4.98 -8.75 -7.85
CA LYS A 142 6.30 -8.74 -8.48
C LYS A 142 6.92 -7.34 -8.48
N VAL A 143 8.21 -7.25 -8.18
CA VAL A 143 9.04 -6.09 -8.48
C VAL A 143 9.52 -6.24 -9.92
N ILE A 144 9.17 -5.30 -10.79
CA ILE A 144 9.51 -5.31 -12.22
C ILE A 144 10.79 -4.53 -12.47
N GLU A 145 10.87 -3.30 -11.93
CA GLU A 145 12.07 -2.46 -11.94
C GLU A 145 12.22 -1.78 -10.58
N ASN A 146 13.45 -1.53 -10.18
CA ASN A 146 13.80 -0.80 -8.95
C ASN A 146 15.19 -0.22 -9.14
N PHE A 147 15.30 1.12 -9.20
CA PHE A 147 16.57 1.80 -9.38
C PHE A 147 16.51 3.25 -8.88
N LYS A 148 17.69 3.83 -8.72
CA LYS A 148 17.83 5.27 -8.45
C LYS A 148 18.20 5.97 -9.74
N SER A 149 17.40 6.95 -10.17
CA SER A 149 17.63 7.72 -11.38
C SER A 149 18.82 8.69 -11.25
N LYS A 150 19.23 9.25 -12.38
CA LYS A 150 20.33 10.23 -12.43
C LYS A 150 20.00 11.54 -11.72
N VAL A 151 18.73 11.92 -11.67
CA VAL A 151 18.28 13.11 -10.91
C VAL A 151 18.10 12.82 -9.44
N GLY A 152 18.19 11.55 -9.03
CA GLY A 152 18.24 11.15 -7.63
C GLY A 152 16.94 10.55 -7.09
N GLN A 153 15.88 10.45 -7.89
CA GLN A 153 14.61 9.81 -7.51
C GLN A 153 14.75 8.29 -7.41
N HIS A 154 14.09 7.69 -6.44
CA HIS A 154 13.98 6.23 -6.35
C HIS A 154 12.73 5.78 -7.12
N ILE A 155 12.94 5.10 -8.23
CA ILE A 155 11.89 4.69 -9.16
C ILE A 155 11.66 3.20 -9.07
N GLU A 156 10.39 2.80 -8.93
CA GLU A 156 9.97 1.42 -8.90
C GLU A 156 8.76 1.19 -9.80
N ILE A 157 8.79 0.10 -10.56
CA ILE A 157 7.60 -0.45 -11.22
C ILE A 157 7.26 -1.76 -10.52
N LEU A 158 6.10 -1.78 -9.87
CA LEU A 158 5.59 -2.92 -9.13
C LEU A 158 4.33 -3.48 -9.81
N GLU A 159 4.19 -4.80 -9.82
CA GLU A 159 2.93 -5.46 -10.19
C GLU A 159 2.13 -5.69 -8.91
N LEU A 160 1.04 -4.96 -8.76
CA LEU A 160 0.14 -5.01 -7.60
C LEU A 160 -1.02 -5.99 -7.87
N GLU A 161 -1.51 -6.66 -6.81
CA GLU A 161 -2.57 -7.66 -6.95
C GLU A 161 -3.87 -7.08 -7.53
N GLN A 162 -4.26 -5.87 -7.10
CA GLN A 162 -5.55 -5.28 -7.46
C GLN A 162 -5.47 -4.17 -8.51
N PHE A 163 -4.28 -3.58 -8.69
CA PHE A 163 -4.12 -2.36 -9.50
C PHE A 163 -3.33 -2.59 -10.80
N GLY A 164 -2.85 -3.83 -11.04
CA GLY A 164 -1.94 -4.10 -12.14
C GLY A 164 -0.56 -3.49 -11.90
N LYS A 165 0.13 -3.09 -12.96
CA LYS A 165 1.42 -2.43 -12.80
C LYS A 165 1.25 -0.98 -12.37
N ALA A 166 2.11 -0.54 -11.47
CA ALA A 166 2.09 0.79 -10.91
C ALA A 166 3.51 1.37 -10.83
N LEU A 167 3.59 2.70 -11.02
CA LEU A 167 4.80 3.49 -10.81
C LEU A 167 4.81 4.01 -9.38
N PHE A 168 5.94 3.84 -8.71
CA PHE A 168 6.25 4.49 -7.45
C PHE A 168 7.49 5.37 -7.63
N ILE A 169 7.46 6.56 -7.04
CA ILE A 169 8.61 7.47 -6.94
C ILE A 169 8.78 7.80 -5.46
N ASP A 170 10.00 7.60 -4.94
CA ASP A 170 10.35 7.84 -3.54
C ASP A 170 9.38 7.17 -2.55
N ASN A 171 8.95 5.95 -2.88
CA ASN A 171 8.00 5.13 -2.14
C ASN A 171 6.55 5.65 -2.13
N GLU A 172 6.19 6.57 -3.00
CA GLU A 172 4.81 7.05 -3.18
C GLU A 172 4.26 6.57 -4.51
N ILE A 173 3.02 6.03 -4.51
CA ILE A 173 2.35 5.64 -5.74
C ILE A 173 2.02 6.88 -6.56
N GLN A 174 2.41 6.87 -7.82
CA GLN A 174 2.13 7.96 -8.76
C GLN A 174 0.97 7.60 -9.69
N VAL A 175 0.98 6.39 -10.22
CA VAL A 175 -0.02 5.93 -11.19
C VAL A 175 -0.12 4.41 -11.17
N ALA A 176 -1.30 3.86 -11.50
CA ALA A 176 -1.52 2.45 -11.73
C ALA A 176 -2.34 2.20 -13.00
N GLU A 177 -2.09 1.08 -13.69
CA GLU A 177 -2.76 0.73 -14.96
C GLU A 177 -4.29 0.67 -14.84
N SER A 178 -4.83 0.32 -13.66
CA SER A 178 -6.27 0.08 -13.48
C SER A 178 -7.13 1.34 -13.51
N ASP A 179 -6.62 2.47 -13.05
CA ASP A 179 -7.41 3.68 -12.79
C ASP A 179 -6.84 4.97 -13.40
N GLU A 180 -5.64 4.91 -13.97
CA GLU A 180 -4.97 6.04 -14.60
C GLU A 180 -5.87 6.80 -15.57
N HIS A 181 -6.58 6.08 -16.43
CA HIS A 181 -7.44 6.68 -17.46
C HIS A 181 -8.53 7.59 -16.88
N LEU A 182 -9.01 7.32 -15.67
CA LEU A 182 -10.00 8.16 -14.98
C LEU A 182 -9.36 9.49 -14.56
N TYR A 183 -8.14 9.44 -14.03
CA TYR A 183 -7.38 10.62 -13.64
C TYR A 183 -7.08 11.50 -14.84
N SER A 184 -6.30 10.99 -15.79
CA SER A 184 -5.81 11.77 -16.94
C SER A 184 -6.94 12.33 -17.81
N SER A 185 -7.98 11.52 -18.08
CA SER A 185 -9.12 12.00 -18.86
C SER A 185 -9.92 13.08 -18.11
N THR A 186 -10.11 12.93 -16.80
CA THR A 186 -10.83 13.93 -15.99
C THR A 186 -10.03 15.21 -15.92
N PHE A 187 -8.72 15.12 -15.74
CA PHE A 187 -7.82 16.25 -15.61
C PHE A 187 -7.85 17.10 -16.89
N VAL A 188 -7.60 16.50 -18.06
CA VAL A 188 -7.63 17.21 -19.36
C VAL A 188 -9.01 17.73 -19.70
N ASN A 189 -10.08 16.96 -19.44
CA ASN A 189 -11.45 17.43 -19.67
C ASN A 189 -11.83 18.61 -18.76
N SER A 190 -11.28 18.70 -17.56
CA SER A 190 -11.52 19.83 -16.66
C SER A 190 -10.89 21.11 -17.20
N GLY A 191 -9.66 21.05 -17.73
CA GLY A 191 -9.04 22.17 -18.44
C GLY A 191 -9.88 22.62 -19.64
N LEU A 192 -10.35 21.69 -20.46
CA LEU A 192 -11.19 21.98 -21.63
C LEU A 192 -12.56 22.62 -21.30
N LYS A 193 -13.06 22.44 -20.10
CA LYS A 193 -14.27 23.14 -19.62
C LYS A 193 -13.99 24.61 -19.30
N LEU A 194 -12.77 24.93 -18.90
CA LEU A 194 -12.36 26.30 -18.57
C LEU A 194 -11.96 27.09 -19.83
N ASN A 195 -11.24 26.45 -20.74
CA ASN A 195 -10.82 26.99 -22.01
C ASN A 195 -10.89 25.89 -23.09
N SER A 196 -11.63 26.11 -24.16
CA SER A 196 -11.81 25.16 -25.24
C SER A 196 -10.73 25.22 -26.34
N ASN A 197 -9.83 26.22 -26.28
CA ASN A 197 -8.74 26.33 -27.23
C ASN A 197 -7.73 25.18 -27.06
N LYS A 198 -7.17 24.73 -28.17
CA LYS A 198 -6.32 23.54 -28.25
C LYS A 198 -5.15 23.74 -29.23
N GLU A 199 -4.76 24.97 -29.50
CA GLU A 199 -3.64 25.19 -30.43
C GLU A 199 -2.35 24.76 -29.76
N LYS A 200 -2.14 25.17 -28.51
CA LYS A 200 -0.91 24.84 -27.79
C LYS A 200 -1.14 24.61 -26.30
N ALA A 201 -0.63 23.48 -25.80
CA ALA A 201 -0.62 23.16 -24.37
C ALA A 201 0.79 23.01 -23.83
N ALA A 202 0.95 23.32 -22.53
CA ALA A 202 2.10 22.90 -21.75
C ALA A 202 1.66 21.81 -20.75
N ILE A 203 2.51 20.81 -20.57
CA ILE A 203 2.39 19.81 -19.50
C ILE A 203 3.64 19.92 -18.64
N ILE A 204 3.47 20.00 -17.31
CA ILE A 204 4.55 20.13 -16.35
C ILE A 204 4.49 18.92 -15.42
N GLY A 205 5.50 18.05 -15.48
CA GLY A 205 5.49 16.74 -14.86
C GLY A 205 4.70 15.71 -15.68
N GLY A 206 4.02 14.77 -15.01
CA GLY A 206 3.24 13.73 -15.67
C GLY A 206 4.09 12.74 -16.46
N GLY A 207 5.22 12.32 -15.89
CA GLY A 207 6.21 11.45 -16.54
C GLY A 207 5.68 10.08 -16.96
N ASP A 208 4.48 9.66 -16.46
CA ASP A 208 3.79 8.45 -16.93
C ASP A 208 3.20 8.60 -18.36
N GLY A 209 3.02 9.85 -18.83
CA GLY A 209 2.52 10.17 -20.17
C GLY A 209 1.01 10.15 -20.33
N GLY A 210 0.24 9.89 -19.29
CA GLY A 210 -1.24 9.81 -19.36
C GLY A 210 -1.87 11.11 -19.79
N VAL A 211 -1.45 12.23 -19.21
CA VAL A 211 -1.93 13.58 -19.57
C VAL A 211 -1.54 13.91 -21.02
N ALA A 212 -0.32 13.58 -21.43
CA ALA A 212 0.12 13.80 -22.82
C ALA A 212 -0.71 12.99 -23.82
N ARG A 213 -1.00 11.71 -23.53
CA ARG A 213 -1.90 10.87 -24.32
C ARG A 213 -3.29 11.51 -24.43
N GLU A 214 -3.87 11.97 -23.33
CA GLU A 214 -5.20 12.58 -23.35
C GLU A 214 -5.21 13.87 -24.17
N CYS A 215 -4.20 14.73 -24.07
CA CYS A 215 -4.09 15.91 -24.91
C CYS A 215 -4.04 15.55 -26.42
N ILE A 216 -3.29 14.49 -26.79
CA ILE A 216 -3.25 13.98 -28.17
C ILE A 216 -4.66 13.50 -28.60
N LEU A 217 -5.34 12.72 -27.76
CA LEU A 217 -6.71 12.21 -28.04
C LEU A 217 -7.72 13.34 -28.19
N LYS A 218 -7.53 14.47 -27.50
CA LYS A 218 -8.38 15.66 -27.61
C LYS A 218 -7.99 16.59 -28.77
N ASN A 219 -7.00 16.19 -29.59
CA ASN A 219 -6.52 16.92 -30.74
C ASN A 219 -5.93 18.31 -30.41
N PHE A 220 -5.09 18.40 -29.38
CA PHE A 220 -4.22 19.54 -29.20
C PHE A 220 -3.21 19.62 -30.36
N GLY A 221 -3.00 20.83 -30.90
CA GLY A 221 -2.13 21.04 -32.05
C GLY A 221 -0.67 20.83 -31.71
N PHE A 222 -0.21 21.45 -30.64
CA PHE A 222 1.16 21.30 -30.13
C PHE A 222 1.14 21.15 -28.61
N ILE A 223 2.06 20.31 -28.11
CA ILE A 223 2.22 20.00 -26.69
C ILE A 223 3.70 20.12 -26.34
N ASP A 224 4.06 21.12 -25.53
CA ASP A 224 5.35 21.18 -24.89
C ASP A 224 5.26 20.44 -23.55
N TRP A 225 5.97 19.32 -23.42
CA TRP A 225 5.95 18.46 -22.24
C TRP A 225 7.26 18.59 -21.47
N PHE A 226 7.18 19.23 -20.30
CA PHE A 226 8.30 19.50 -19.41
C PHE A 226 8.37 18.40 -18.34
N GLU A 227 9.42 17.62 -18.34
CA GLU A 227 9.63 16.54 -17.39
C GLU A 227 11.05 16.59 -16.81
N LEU A 228 11.12 16.51 -15.49
CA LEU A 228 12.38 16.58 -14.75
C LEU A 228 13.26 15.37 -15.06
N ASP A 229 12.66 14.18 -15.05
CA ASP A 229 13.37 12.92 -15.13
C ASP A 229 12.97 12.08 -16.35
N PRO A 230 13.76 12.12 -17.44
CA PRO A 230 13.48 11.30 -18.60
C PRO A 230 13.49 9.80 -18.31
N GLU A 231 14.17 9.33 -17.25
CA GLU A 231 14.20 7.91 -16.90
C GLU A 231 12.83 7.42 -16.36
N VAL A 232 12.00 8.33 -15.81
CA VAL A 232 10.60 8.02 -15.46
C VAL A 232 9.80 7.72 -16.72
N VAL A 233 9.92 8.57 -17.76
CA VAL A 233 9.22 8.36 -19.03
C VAL A 233 9.68 7.06 -19.70
N ASP A 234 10.99 6.83 -19.76
CA ASP A 234 11.56 5.62 -20.38
C ASP A 234 11.06 4.33 -19.70
N VAL A 235 11.01 4.30 -18.36
CA VAL A 235 10.57 3.12 -17.61
C VAL A 235 9.06 2.91 -17.74
N CYS A 236 8.28 3.99 -17.81
CA CYS A 236 6.84 3.93 -18.04
C CYS A 236 6.54 3.40 -19.45
N ASP A 237 7.16 3.95 -20.48
CA ASP A 237 6.99 3.46 -21.86
C ASP A 237 7.39 1.99 -21.99
N LYS A 238 8.41 1.54 -21.28
CA LYS A 238 8.89 0.15 -21.32
C LYS A 238 7.93 -0.83 -20.62
N HIS A 239 7.35 -0.48 -19.48
CA HIS A 239 6.66 -1.43 -18.60
C HIS A 239 5.16 -1.20 -18.46
N ILE A 240 4.70 0.05 -18.55
CA ILE A 240 3.30 0.48 -18.47
C ILE A 240 2.92 1.35 -19.68
N GLY A 241 3.52 1.05 -20.82
CA GLY A 241 3.44 1.86 -22.05
C GLY A 241 2.02 2.06 -22.61
N THR A 242 1.03 1.36 -22.09
CA THR A 242 -0.39 1.61 -22.40
C THR A 242 -0.87 2.96 -21.88
N ILE A 243 -0.26 3.47 -20.80
CA ILE A 243 -0.60 4.76 -20.19
C ILE A 243 -0.23 5.91 -21.14
N GLY A 244 1.05 6.08 -21.41
CA GLY A 244 1.53 7.14 -22.29
C GLY A 244 1.24 6.91 -23.78
N ASN A 245 1.04 5.66 -24.19
CA ASN A 245 0.80 5.23 -25.55
C ASN A 245 1.76 5.88 -26.57
N LYS A 246 3.05 5.89 -26.20
CA LYS A 246 4.14 6.47 -27.01
C LYS A 246 3.90 7.94 -27.36
N ALA A 247 3.44 8.72 -26.40
CA ALA A 247 3.22 10.15 -26.58
C ALA A 247 4.50 10.88 -27.04
N THR A 248 5.67 10.43 -26.55
CA THR A 248 6.99 10.96 -26.91
C THR A 248 7.33 10.84 -28.40
N GLU A 249 6.75 9.85 -29.09
CA GLU A 249 6.99 9.61 -30.53
C GLU A 249 6.07 10.45 -31.44
N LYS A 250 5.13 11.24 -30.90
CA LYS A 250 4.17 12.01 -31.68
C LYS A 250 4.75 13.34 -32.12
N ASN A 251 4.58 13.70 -33.42
CA ASN A 251 5.05 14.95 -33.97
C ASN A 251 4.46 16.21 -33.32
N SER A 252 3.31 16.09 -32.67
CA SER A 252 2.66 17.17 -31.90
C SER A 252 3.24 17.36 -30.52
N VAL A 253 4.11 16.47 -30.04
CA VAL A 253 4.68 16.49 -28.70
C VAL A 253 6.17 16.82 -28.78
N LYS A 254 6.57 17.82 -28.00
CA LYS A 254 7.96 18.18 -27.79
C LYS A 254 8.31 17.98 -26.32
N CYS A 255 9.15 16.98 -26.03
CA CYS A 255 9.68 16.77 -24.69
C CYS A 255 10.80 17.78 -24.38
N ILE A 256 10.75 18.37 -23.18
CA ILE A 256 11.72 19.33 -22.66
C ILE A 256 12.18 18.79 -21.31
N TRP A 257 13.40 18.24 -21.30
CA TRP A 257 13.95 17.57 -20.12
C TRP A 257 14.62 18.55 -19.18
N GLY A 258 14.38 18.38 -17.88
CA GLY A 258 14.98 19.16 -16.80
C GLY A 258 13.95 19.97 -16.02
N ASP A 259 14.45 20.89 -15.18
CA ASP A 259 13.59 21.73 -14.34
C ASP A 259 12.67 22.61 -15.19
N ALA A 260 11.36 22.33 -15.07
CA ALA A 260 10.32 23.05 -15.80
C ALA A 260 10.29 24.54 -15.42
N PHE A 261 10.51 24.88 -14.15
CA PHE A 261 10.45 26.25 -13.65
C PHE A 261 11.65 27.09 -14.12
N GLU A 262 12.78 26.46 -14.45
CA GLU A 262 13.87 27.14 -15.14
C GLU A 262 13.56 27.31 -16.64
N SER A 263 13.00 26.28 -17.25
CA SER A 263 12.68 26.28 -18.68
C SER A 263 11.59 27.29 -19.05
N ILE A 264 10.57 27.46 -18.19
CA ILE A 264 9.45 28.37 -18.39
C ILE A 264 9.89 29.85 -18.41
N LYS A 265 10.94 30.23 -17.68
CA LYS A 265 11.45 31.62 -17.63
C LYS A 265 11.81 32.20 -19.01
N ALA A 266 12.13 31.34 -19.98
CA ALA A 266 12.46 31.75 -21.35
C ALA A 266 11.25 31.81 -22.28
N ILE A 267 10.06 31.44 -21.81
CA ILE A 267 8.83 31.38 -22.62
C ILE A 267 8.12 32.71 -22.51
N LYS A 268 7.59 33.19 -23.63
CA LYS A 268 6.82 34.44 -23.66
C LYS A 268 5.45 34.23 -23.02
N ASP A 269 4.94 35.30 -22.40
CA ASP A 269 3.56 35.34 -21.92
C ASP A 269 2.57 35.00 -23.03
N ASP A 270 1.43 34.42 -22.67
CA ASP A 270 0.35 34.04 -23.59
C ASP A 270 0.76 33.01 -24.66
N THR A 271 1.80 32.20 -24.39
CA THR A 271 2.27 31.16 -25.35
C THR A 271 1.33 29.94 -25.41
N TYR A 272 0.67 29.62 -24.31
CA TYR A 272 -0.15 28.41 -24.18
C TYR A 272 -1.63 28.73 -23.95
N ASP A 273 -2.52 28.00 -24.59
CA ASP A 273 -3.94 28.02 -24.33
C ASP A 273 -4.30 27.34 -23.01
N GLN A 274 -3.53 26.31 -22.65
CA GLN A 274 -3.70 25.53 -21.43
C GLN A 274 -2.36 25.06 -20.86
N ILE A 275 -2.28 25.05 -19.54
CA ILE A 275 -1.14 24.53 -18.80
C ILE A 275 -1.69 23.46 -17.83
N PHE A 276 -1.21 22.24 -17.97
CA PHE A 276 -1.52 21.11 -17.12
C PHE A 276 -0.33 20.90 -16.17
N VAL A 277 -0.54 21.05 -14.88
CA VAL A 277 0.47 20.85 -13.84
C VAL A 277 0.18 19.54 -13.14
N ASP A 278 1.01 18.55 -13.43
CA ASP A 278 0.90 17.18 -12.92
C ASP A 278 2.17 16.83 -12.14
N LEU A 279 2.27 17.42 -10.97
CA LEU A 279 3.38 17.31 -10.03
C LEU A 279 2.89 16.67 -8.71
N ASN A 280 3.84 16.33 -7.84
CA ASN A 280 3.51 15.88 -6.48
C ASN A 280 2.72 16.94 -5.71
N ASP A 281 1.81 16.50 -4.85
CA ASP A 281 0.93 17.34 -4.03
C ASP A 281 1.65 17.99 -2.81
N ASP A 282 2.98 18.12 -2.83
CA ASP A 282 3.67 18.79 -1.77
C ASP A 282 3.52 20.33 -1.86
N GLN A 283 3.57 20.99 -0.70
CA GLN A 283 3.33 22.43 -0.63
C GLN A 283 4.37 23.23 -1.42
N TYR A 284 5.60 22.70 -1.53
CA TYR A 284 6.67 23.34 -2.30
C TYR A 284 6.33 23.38 -3.79
N CYS A 285 5.89 22.26 -4.36
CA CYS A 285 5.48 22.18 -5.77
C CYS A 285 4.25 23.05 -6.05
N ILE A 286 3.27 23.09 -5.13
CA ILE A 286 2.09 23.95 -5.25
C ILE A 286 2.48 25.43 -5.24
N ASP A 287 3.30 25.87 -4.29
CA ASP A 287 3.74 27.24 -4.17
C ASP A 287 4.61 27.67 -5.35
N LEU A 288 5.47 26.77 -5.84
CA LEU A 288 6.32 27.02 -6.98
C LEU A 288 5.48 27.20 -8.27
N ALA A 289 4.49 26.35 -8.49
CA ALA A 289 3.55 26.46 -9.59
C ALA A 289 2.77 27.78 -9.53
N ALA A 290 2.21 28.12 -8.37
CA ALA A 290 1.44 29.35 -8.18
C ALA A 290 2.27 30.64 -8.43
N ASN A 291 3.56 30.62 -8.10
CA ASN A 291 4.44 31.78 -8.25
C ASN A 291 5.01 31.96 -9.66
N ASN A 292 5.04 30.91 -10.49
CA ASN A 292 5.71 30.95 -11.80
C ASN A 292 4.74 30.86 -12.99
N MET A 293 3.44 30.70 -12.77
CA MET A 293 2.41 30.54 -13.81
C MET A 293 1.42 31.70 -13.91
N ASN A 294 1.68 32.83 -13.24
CA ASN A 294 0.87 34.06 -13.34
C ASN A 294 1.35 34.95 -14.47
#